data_f13f81d7ef9b2d641ba4181e8f062716
#
_entry.id   f13f81d7ef9b2d641ba4181e8f062716
#
_cell.length_a   1.000
_cell.length_b   1.000
_cell.length_c   1.000
_cell.angle_alpha   90.00
_cell.angle_beta   90.00
_cell.angle_gamma   90.00
#
_symmetry.space_group_name_H-M   'P 1'
#
loop_
_entity.id
_entity.type
_entity.pdbx_description
1 polymer ?
#
loop_
_entity_poly.entity_id
_entity_poly.type
_entity_poly.pdbx_seq_one_letter_code
_entity_poly.pdbx_strand_id
1 'polypeptide(L)'
;MKAQHTTPSNCAVTSVSPVVKGLTLTQAESPSQIAQARELFLEYAHSLGFSLCFQNFDQELAVLPGDYAPPKGRLLLAEYESQLAGCVALRKLQPEVCEMKRLYLRPQFRGKGLGRPLAERMIVEARQTGYRFMRLDTVEPLMKDAVAMYRKLGFKEIPPYRANPIAGALYMELSL
;
A
#
# COMPACT_ATOMS: atom_id res chain seq x y z
N MET A 1 -9.85 54.85 -11.49
CA MET A 1 -8.84 53.80 -11.28
C MET A 1 -9.57 52.53 -10.91
N LYS A 2 -9.62 51.55 -11.83
CA LYS A 2 -10.30 50.25 -11.63
C LYS A 2 -9.27 49.24 -11.16
N ALA A 3 -9.47 48.68 -9.97
CA ALA A 3 -8.67 47.58 -9.47
C ALA A 3 -9.14 46.27 -10.13
N GLN A 4 -8.21 45.59 -10.79
CA GLN A 4 -8.45 44.25 -11.37
C GLN A 4 -8.21 43.21 -10.29
N HIS A 5 -9.25 42.43 -9.98
CA HIS A 5 -9.15 41.22 -9.18
C HIS A 5 -8.62 40.08 -10.07
N THR A 6 -7.41 39.64 -9.80
CA THR A 6 -6.87 38.39 -10.33
C THR A 6 -7.30 37.22 -9.42
N THR A 7 -8.16 36.37 -9.93
CA THR A 7 -8.51 35.07 -9.34
C THR A 7 -7.35 34.09 -9.53
N PRO A 8 -6.91 33.35 -8.50
CA PRO A 8 -5.95 32.26 -8.69
C PRO A 8 -6.62 31.06 -9.36
N SER A 9 -6.07 30.64 -10.48
CA SER A 9 -6.44 29.40 -11.18
C SER A 9 -6.19 28.19 -10.28
N ASN A 10 -7.29 27.52 -9.92
CA ASN A 10 -7.28 26.25 -9.22
C ASN A 10 -6.90 25.14 -10.21
N CYS A 11 -5.63 24.79 -10.28
CA CYS A 11 -5.16 23.67 -11.09
C CYS A 11 -5.36 22.38 -10.29
N ALA A 12 -6.59 21.88 -10.31
CA ALA A 12 -6.90 20.55 -9.80
C ALA A 12 -6.28 19.50 -10.75
N VAL A 13 -5.10 19.00 -10.40
CA VAL A 13 -4.53 17.81 -11.05
C VAL A 13 -5.31 16.60 -10.58
N THR A 14 -6.40 16.30 -11.26
CA THR A 14 -7.09 15.01 -11.17
C THR A 14 -6.26 13.97 -11.89
N SER A 15 -5.32 13.33 -11.20
CA SER A 15 -4.72 12.09 -11.68
C SER A 15 -5.76 10.98 -11.54
N VAL A 16 -6.52 10.76 -12.59
CA VAL A 16 -7.42 9.60 -12.68
C VAL A 16 -6.52 8.39 -12.87
N SER A 17 -6.34 7.60 -11.80
CA SER A 17 -5.73 6.27 -11.93
C SER A 17 -6.50 5.46 -12.96
N PRO A 18 -5.84 4.70 -13.85
CA PRO A 18 -6.54 3.90 -14.85
C PRO A 18 -7.47 2.92 -14.13
N VAL A 19 -8.77 3.07 -14.36
CA VAL A 19 -9.78 2.15 -13.83
C VAL A 19 -9.60 0.81 -14.52
N VAL A 20 -9.08 -0.17 -13.82
CA VAL A 20 -9.02 -1.54 -14.33
C VAL A 20 -10.42 -2.13 -14.23
N LYS A 21 -11.01 -2.45 -15.38
CA LYS A 21 -12.35 -3.03 -15.44
C LYS A 21 -12.40 -4.32 -14.62
N GLY A 22 -13.41 -4.44 -13.76
CA GLY A 22 -13.61 -5.60 -12.89
C GLY A 22 -12.82 -5.57 -11.58
N LEU A 23 -11.97 -4.56 -11.32
CA LEU A 23 -11.27 -4.38 -10.04
C LEU A 23 -12.08 -3.49 -9.11
N THR A 24 -12.34 -3.97 -7.91
CA THR A 24 -12.95 -3.22 -6.79
C THR A 24 -11.98 -3.22 -5.60
N LEU A 25 -11.79 -2.05 -4.98
CA LEU A 25 -10.96 -1.89 -3.78
C LEU A 25 -11.84 -1.38 -2.65
N THR A 26 -11.94 -2.17 -1.57
CA THR A 26 -12.85 -1.90 -0.44
C THR A 26 -12.05 -1.86 0.87
N GLN A 27 -12.33 -0.86 1.72
CA GLN A 27 -11.81 -0.84 3.09
C GLN A 27 -12.39 -2.02 3.88
N ALA A 28 -11.54 -2.82 4.50
CA ALA A 28 -11.96 -3.92 5.35
C ALA A 28 -12.45 -3.38 6.72
N GLU A 29 -13.72 -3.55 7.01
CA GLU A 29 -14.35 -3.07 8.25
C GLU A 29 -15.13 -4.18 8.96
N SER A 30 -15.81 -5.04 8.22
CA SER A 30 -16.60 -6.12 8.80
C SER A 30 -15.71 -7.27 9.30
N PRO A 31 -16.17 -8.05 10.30
CA PRO A 31 -15.42 -9.23 10.77
C PRO A 31 -15.05 -10.21 9.65
N SER A 32 -15.92 -10.40 8.66
CA SER A 32 -15.66 -11.27 7.51
C SER A 32 -14.54 -10.71 6.62
N GLN A 33 -14.53 -9.40 6.36
CA GLN A 33 -13.46 -8.73 5.60
C GLN A 33 -12.12 -8.78 6.34
N ILE A 34 -12.13 -8.61 7.67
CA ILE A 34 -10.92 -8.76 8.48
C ILE A 34 -10.40 -10.20 8.44
N ALA A 35 -11.28 -11.19 8.45
CA ALA A 35 -10.89 -12.59 8.28
C ALA A 35 -10.25 -12.86 6.90
N GLN A 36 -10.82 -12.29 5.83
CA GLN A 36 -10.23 -12.34 4.48
C GLN A 36 -8.85 -11.67 4.40
N ALA A 37 -8.70 -10.51 5.04
CA ALA A 37 -7.39 -9.83 5.11
C ALA A 37 -6.36 -10.69 5.85
N ARG A 38 -6.75 -11.33 6.95
CA ARG A 38 -5.90 -12.27 7.72
C ARG A 38 -5.43 -13.45 6.85
N GLU A 39 -6.34 -14.04 6.09
CA GLU A 39 -6.02 -15.11 5.13
C GLU A 39 -4.97 -14.64 4.11
N LEU A 40 -5.18 -13.49 3.48
CA LEU A 40 -4.25 -12.92 2.51
C LEU A 40 -2.87 -12.58 3.12
N PHE A 41 -2.83 -12.11 4.37
CA PHE A 41 -1.56 -11.86 5.07
C PHE A 41 -0.79 -13.15 5.33
N LEU A 42 -1.48 -14.24 5.69
CA LEU A 42 -0.88 -15.56 5.85
C LEU A 42 -0.36 -16.12 4.52
N GLU A 43 -1.15 -16.02 3.45
CA GLU A 43 -0.72 -16.41 2.10
C GLU A 43 0.52 -15.61 1.66
N TYR A 44 0.53 -14.29 1.90
CA TYR A 44 1.68 -13.44 1.64
C TYR A 44 2.92 -13.94 2.39
N ALA A 45 2.81 -14.15 3.70
CA ALA A 45 3.92 -14.61 4.52
C ALA A 45 4.48 -15.95 4.04
N HIS A 46 3.61 -16.91 3.72
CA HIS A 46 4.02 -18.21 3.16
C HIS A 46 4.71 -18.08 1.81
N SER A 47 4.30 -17.10 0.99
CA SER A 47 4.87 -16.90 -0.36
C SER A 47 6.29 -16.32 -0.35
N LEU A 48 6.76 -15.78 0.77
CA LEU A 48 8.08 -15.15 0.88
C LEU A 48 9.24 -16.15 1.00
N GLY A 49 8.97 -17.35 1.52
CA GLY A 49 10.00 -18.35 1.78
C GLY A 49 10.91 -18.06 2.99
N PHE A 50 10.58 -17.03 3.78
CA PHE A 50 11.23 -16.68 5.06
C PHE A 50 10.21 -16.20 6.09
N SER A 51 10.58 -16.25 7.37
CA SER A 51 9.69 -15.81 8.46
C SER A 51 9.62 -14.28 8.56
N LEU A 52 8.44 -13.76 8.86
CA LEU A 52 8.20 -12.35 9.19
C LEU A 52 8.25 -12.06 10.70
N CYS A 53 8.75 -12.99 11.53
CA CYS A 53 8.79 -12.85 12.99
C CYS A 53 9.51 -11.56 13.44
N PHE A 54 10.55 -11.11 12.71
CA PHE A 54 11.26 -9.86 12.98
C PHE A 54 10.40 -8.60 12.78
N GLN A 55 9.22 -8.71 12.17
CA GLN A 55 8.25 -7.65 12.03
C GLN A 55 7.08 -7.75 13.00
N ASN A 56 7.16 -8.62 14.03
CA ASN A 56 6.06 -8.92 14.96
C ASN A 56 4.77 -9.38 14.23
N PHE A 57 4.91 -10.21 13.21
CA PHE A 57 3.81 -10.60 12.32
C PHE A 57 2.67 -11.32 13.06
N ASP A 58 2.98 -12.19 14.02
CA ASP A 58 1.94 -12.88 14.79
C ASP A 58 1.09 -11.92 15.62
N GLN A 59 1.73 -10.91 16.22
CA GLN A 59 1.02 -9.85 16.94
C GLN A 59 0.18 -9.00 15.97
N GLU A 60 0.71 -8.68 14.79
CA GLU A 60 -0.03 -7.95 13.75
C GLU A 60 -1.31 -8.70 13.36
N LEU A 61 -1.22 -10.02 13.13
CA LEU A 61 -2.36 -10.86 12.82
C LEU A 61 -3.39 -10.93 13.97
N ALA A 62 -2.92 -11.00 15.20
CA ALA A 62 -3.78 -11.15 16.37
C ALA A 62 -4.69 -9.92 16.58
N VAL A 63 -4.18 -8.72 16.25
CA VAL A 63 -4.87 -7.44 16.53
C VAL A 63 -5.52 -6.80 15.30
N LEU A 64 -5.56 -7.47 14.15
CA LEU A 64 -6.17 -6.90 12.94
C LEU A 64 -7.59 -6.37 13.21
N PRO A 65 -7.93 -5.15 12.67
CA PRO A 65 -7.14 -4.30 11.79
C PRO A 65 -6.04 -3.47 12.48
N GLY A 66 -6.00 -3.35 13.82
CA GLY A 66 -4.95 -2.71 14.59
C GLY A 66 -4.49 -1.36 14.03
N ASP A 67 -3.19 -1.23 13.74
CA ASP A 67 -2.60 -0.02 13.16
C ASP A 67 -3.11 0.32 11.75
N TYR A 68 -3.79 -0.62 11.08
CA TYR A 68 -4.40 -0.43 9.77
C TYR A 68 -5.83 0.11 9.83
N ALA A 69 -6.37 0.32 11.02
CA ALA A 69 -7.70 0.90 11.21
C ALA A 69 -7.74 2.39 10.85
N PRO A 70 -8.84 2.89 10.25
CA PRO A 70 -9.08 4.32 10.16
C PRO A 70 -9.10 4.99 11.55
N PRO A 71 -8.81 6.29 11.65
CA PRO A 71 -8.58 7.24 10.57
C PRO A 71 -7.15 7.28 10.02
N LYS A 72 -6.17 6.74 10.75
CA LYS A 72 -4.74 6.85 10.41
C LYS A 72 -4.22 5.71 9.54
N GLY A 73 -4.85 4.56 9.58
CA GLY A 73 -4.52 3.37 8.80
C GLY A 73 -5.54 3.10 7.70
N ARG A 74 -5.18 2.16 6.82
CA ARG A 74 -6.07 1.59 5.80
C ARG A 74 -5.75 0.12 5.62
N LEU A 75 -6.78 -0.67 5.38
CA LEU A 75 -6.67 -2.08 5.04
C LEU A 75 -7.62 -2.36 3.87
N LEU A 76 -7.09 -2.37 2.66
CA LEU A 76 -7.90 -2.54 1.46
C LEU A 76 -7.85 -3.99 0.99
N LEU A 77 -9.03 -4.53 0.70
CA LEU A 77 -9.22 -5.78 -0.04
C LEU A 77 -9.39 -5.45 -1.51
N ALA A 78 -8.79 -6.25 -2.36
CA ALA A 78 -8.94 -6.18 -3.80
C ALA A 78 -9.78 -7.37 -4.28
N GLU A 79 -10.88 -7.09 -4.94
CA GLU A 79 -11.69 -8.06 -5.67
C GLU A 79 -11.54 -7.82 -7.16
N TYR A 80 -11.31 -8.88 -7.92
CA TYR A 80 -11.26 -8.83 -9.37
C TYR A 80 -12.26 -9.84 -9.93
N GLU A 81 -13.19 -9.35 -10.77
CA GLU A 81 -14.30 -10.15 -11.30
C GLU A 81 -15.05 -10.91 -10.19
N SER A 82 -15.37 -10.21 -9.09
CA SER A 82 -16.06 -10.74 -7.90
C SER A 82 -15.31 -11.82 -7.12
N GLN A 83 -14.01 -11.98 -7.35
CA GLN A 83 -13.16 -12.90 -6.60
C GLN A 83 -12.13 -12.14 -5.77
N LEU A 84 -11.91 -12.58 -4.53
CA LEU A 84 -10.89 -12.00 -3.65
C LEU A 84 -9.50 -12.23 -4.25
N ALA A 85 -8.89 -11.15 -4.74
CA ALA A 85 -7.65 -11.18 -5.51
C ALA A 85 -6.41 -10.81 -4.70
N GLY A 86 -6.55 -9.98 -3.66
CA GLY A 86 -5.40 -9.52 -2.89
C GLY A 86 -5.74 -8.45 -1.86
N CYS A 87 -4.71 -7.83 -1.34
CA CYS A 87 -4.84 -6.75 -0.35
C CYS A 87 -3.67 -5.76 -0.42
N VAL A 88 -3.83 -4.65 0.27
CA VAL A 88 -2.76 -3.70 0.60
C VAL A 88 -3.11 -2.98 1.88
N ALA A 89 -2.12 -2.67 2.71
CA ALA A 89 -2.30 -2.02 3.99
C ALA A 89 -1.45 -0.75 4.11
N LEU A 90 -1.91 0.20 4.94
CA LEU A 90 -1.24 1.43 5.30
C LEU A 90 -1.31 1.60 6.81
N ARG A 91 -0.18 1.94 7.43
CA ARG A 91 -0.15 2.33 8.84
C ARG A 91 0.64 3.62 9.04
N LYS A 92 0.38 4.29 10.15
CA LYS A 92 1.21 5.40 10.60
C LYS A 92 2.57 4.86 11.03
N LEU A 93 3.66 5.48 10.59
CA LEU A 93 5.02 5.18 11.02
C LEU A 93 5.56 6.27 11.95
N GLN A 94 5.37 7.53 11.58
CA GLN A 94 5.78 8.73 12.33
C GLN A 94 4.75 9.85 12.08
N PRO A 95 4.82 11.01 12.75
CA PRO A 95 4.10 12.18 12.30
C PRO A 95 4.39 12.42 10.81
N GLU A 96 3.40 12.71 9.99
CA GLU A 96 3.52 12.97 8.55
C GLU A 96 4.05 11.81 7.67
N VAL A 97 4.49 10.67 8.26
CA VAL A 97 5.04 9.52 7.53
C VAL A 97 4.18 8.28 7.75
N CYS A 98 3.72 7.69 6.66
CA CYS A 98 3.05 6.39 6.68
C CYS A 98 3.91 5.30 6.04
N GLU A 99 3.50 4.06 6.24
CA GLU A 99 4.14 2.90 5.65
C GLU A 99 3.11 2.05 4.90
N MET A 100 3.37 1.82 3.62
CA MET A 100 2.61 0.85 2.82
C MET A 100 3.15 -0.54 3.08
N LYS A 101 2.26 -1.47 3.42
CA LYS A 101 2.60 -2.86 3.76
C LYS A 101 1.66 -3.85 3.09
N ARG A 102 2.10 -5.10 3.02
CA ARG A 102 1.25 -6.22 2.65
C ARG A 102 0.55 -6.05 1.29
N LEU A 103 1.20 -5.37 0.33
CA LEU A 103 0.72 -5.38 -1.04
C LEU A 103 0.92 -6.78 -1.60
N TYR A 104 -0.19 -7.49 -1.76
CA TYR A 104 -0.20 -8.88 -2.18
C TYR A 104 -1.32 -9.16 -3.17
N LEU A 105 -1.00 -9.94 -4.17
CA LEU A 105 -1.96 -10.53 -5.12
C LEU A 105 -1.77 -12.04 -5.14
N ARG A 106 -2.87 -12.76 -5.08
CA ARG A 106 -2.89 -14.21 -5.27
C ARG A 106 -2.29 -14.57 -6.65
N PRO A 107 -1.57 -15.69 -6.78
CA PRO A 107 -0.83 -16.01 -8.00
C PRO A 107 -1.65 -15.93 -9.30
N GLN A 108 -2.91 -16.40 -9.27
CA GLN A 108 -3.80 -16.41 -10.44
C GLN A 108 -4.22 -15.02 -10.94
N PHE A 109 -4.00 -13.97 -10.13
CA PHE A 109 -4.31 -12.58 -10.48
C PHE A 109 -3.06 -11.75 -10.82
N ARG A 110 -1.86 -12.33 -10.71
CA ARG A 110 -0.62 -11.67 -11.10
C ARG A 110 -0.52 -11.54 -12.62
N GLY A 111 0.28 -10.59 -13.10
CA GLY A 111 0.43 -10.33 -14.53
C GLY A 111 -0.76 -9.62 -15.20
N LYS A 112 -1.85 -9.38 -14.47
CA LYS A 112 -3.05 -8.66 -14.97
C LYS A 112 -3.00 -7.15 -14.73
N GLY A 113 -1.87 -6.60 -14.28
CA GLY A 113 -1.71 -5.17 -14.03
C GLY A 113 -2.37 -4.66 -12.74
N LEU A 114 -2.86 -5.54 -11.85
CA LEU A 114 -3.64 -5.16 -10.67
C LEU A 114 -2.81 -4.53 -9.54
N GLY A 115 -1.52 -4.83 -9.44
CA GLY A 115 -0.66 -4.33 -8.36
C GLY A 115 -0.51 -2.81 -8.36
N ARG A 116 -0.40 -2.21 -9.55
CA ARG A 116 -0.27 -0.77 -9.68
C ARG A 116 -1.50 0.01 -9.18
N PRO A 117 -2.74 -0.31 -9.57
CA PRO A 117 -3.93 0.31 -9.00
C PRO A 117 -4.05 0.19 -7.48
N LEU A 118 -3.62 -0.94 -6.88
CA LEU A 118 -3.59 -1.09 -5.43
C LEU A 118 -2.62 -0.07 -4.79
N ALA A 119 -1.41 0.04 -5.32
CA ALA A 119 -0.42 0.99 -4.82
C ALA A 119 -0.88 2.45 -5.02
N GLU A 120 -1.40 2.79 -6.20
CA GLU A 120 -1.92 4.13 -6.51
C GLU A 120 -3.09 4.51 -5.61
N ARG A 121 -4.02 3.59 -5.36
CA ARG A 121 -5.12 3.84 -4.41
C ARG A 121 -4.57 4.10 -3.00
N MET A 122 -3.59 3.35 -2.56
CA MET A 122 -3.00 3.55 -1.23
C MET A 122 -2.27 4.90 -1.13
N ILE A 123 -1.63 5.36 -2.21
CA ILE A 123 -1.04 6.70 -2.30
C ILE A 123 -2.12 7.79 -2.15
N VAL A 124 -3.27 7.62 -2.79
CA VAL A 124 -4.42 8.55 -2.66
C VAL A 124 -4.94 8.56 -1.23
N GLU A 125 -5.14 7.40 -0.61
CA GLU A 125 -5.58 7.28 0.79
C GLU A 125 -4.60 7.97 1.77
N ALA A 126 -3.30 7.81 1.53
CA ALA A 126 -2.26 8.44 2.35
C ALA A 126 -2.32 9.98 2.26
N ARG A 127 -2.46 10.53 1.05
CA ARG A 127 -2.64 11.98 0.83
C ARG A 127 -3.88 12.52 1.52
N GLN A 128 -5.01 11.82 1.39
CA GLN A 128 -6.27 12.19 2.04
C GLN A 128 -6.21 12.13 3.57
N THR A 129 -5.37 11.23 4.11
CA THR A 129 -5.11 11.13 5.55
C THR A 129 -4.20 12.25 6.07
N GLY A 130 -3.53 12.99 5.17
CA GLY A 130 -2.64 14.11 5.50
C GLY A 130 -1.17 13.70 5.69
N TYR A 131 -0.77 12.53 5.24
CA TYR A 131 0.64 12.16 5.22
C TYR A 131 1.39 12.92 4.13
N ARG A 132 2.66 13.22 4.40
CA ARG A 132 3.57 13.89 3.47
C ARG A 132 4.54 12.91 2.80
N PHE A 133 4.82 11.80 3.46
CA PHE A 133 5.74 10.79 2.97
C PHE A 133 5.14 9.40 3.16
N MET A 134 5.35 8.55 2.16
CA MET A 134 5.03 7.12 2.24
C MET A 134 6.31 6.31 2.10
N ARG A 135 6.58 5.43 3.06
CA ARG A 135 7.69 4.48 3.05
C ARG A 135 7.21 3.07 2.78
N LEU A 136 8.11 2.25 2.31
CA LEU A 136 7.96 0.81 2.24
C LEU A 136 9.33 0.13 2.36
N ASP A 137 9.33 -1.13 2.79
CA ASP A 137 10.46 -2.03 2.62
C ASP A 137 10.05 -3.22 1.76
N THR A 138 11.00 -3.75 1.00
CA THR A 138 10.80 -4.87 0.08
C THR A 138 12.09 -5.69 -0.01
N VAL A 139 12.06 -6.81 -0.71
CA VAL A 139 13.25 -7.64 -0.95
C VAL A 139 13.47 -7.74 -2.45
N GLU A 140 14.39 -6.94 -2.98
CA GLU A 140 14.56 -6.75 -4.43
C GLU A 140 14.75 -8.06 -5.20
N PRO A 141 15.59 -9.02 -4.76
CA PRO A 141 15.75 -10.29 -5.48
C PRO A 141 14.47 -11.09 -5.67
N LEU A 142 13.53 -10.98 -4.72
CA LEU A 142 12.27 -11.73 -4.72
C LEU A 142 11.11 -10.96 -5.37
N MET A 143 11.19 -9.62 -5.41
CA MET A 143 10.08 -8.74 -5.77
C MET A 143 10.44 -7.74 -6.87
N LYS A 144 11.21 -8.16 -7.87
CA LYS A 144 11.72 -7.31 -8.96
C LYS A 144 10.63 -6.49 -9.65
N ASP A 145 9.49 -7.11 -9.95
CA ASP A 145 8.36 -6.44 -10.62
C ASP A 145 7.73 -5.37 -9.73
N ALA A 146 7.61 -5.64 -8.43
CA ALA A 146 7.10 -4.67 -7.46
C ALA A 146 8.05 -3.49 -7.31
N VAL A 147 9.37 -3.74 -7.21
CA VAL A 147 10.39 -2.68 -7.14
C VAL A 147 10.37 -1.82 -8.41
N ALA A 148 10.30 -2.43 -9.59
CA ALA A 148 10.19 -1.69 -10.85
C ALA A 148 8.90 -0.82 -10.89
N MET A 149 7.79 -1.33 -10.38
CA MET A 149 6.54 -0.59 -10.25
C MET A 149 6.70 0.60 -9.27
N TYR A 150 7.29 0.40 -8.09
CA TYR A 150 7.50 1.47 -7.12
C TYR A 150 8.39 2.59 -7.67
N ARG A 151 9.47 2.25 -8.38
CA ARG A 151 10.33 3.24 -9.07
C ARG A 151 9.53 4.06 -10.10
N LYS A 152 8.65 3.41 -10.88
CA LYS A 152 7.75 4.09 -11.84
C LYS A 152 6.69 4.96 -11.17
N LEU A 153 6.30 4.66 -9.93
CA LEU A 153 5.40 5.48 -9.11
C LEU A 153 6.10 6.66 -8.44
N GLY A 154 7.42 6.77 -8.58
CA GLY A 154 8.21 7.87 -8.03
C GLY A 154 8.85 7.59 -6.67
N PHE A 155 8.75 6.36 -6.17
CA PHE A 155 9.50 5.97 -4.97
C PHE A 155 11.01 6.01 -5.24
N LYS A 156 11.76 6.56 -4.29
CA LYS A 156 13.22 6.64 -4.29
C LYS A 156 13.79 5.79 -3.18
N GLU A 157 14.97 5.23 -3.41
CA GLU A 157 15.67 4.47 -2.40
C GLU A 157 16.14 5.37 -1.26
N ILE A 158 16.01 4.89 -0.04
CA ILE A 158 16.44 5.57 1.19
C ILE A 158 17.25 4.62 2.07
N PRO A 159 18.04 5.13 3.02
CA PRO A 159 18.68 4.31 4.03
C PRO A 159 17.66 3.53 4.87
N PRO A 160 18.05 2.39 5.46
CA PRO A 160 17.18 1.61 6.34
C PRO A 160 16.62 2.45 7.49
N TYR A 161 15.30 2.43 7.68
CA TYR A 161 14.62 3.07 8.80
C TYR A 161 14.20 2.07 9.89
N ARG A 162 14.48 0.80 9.69
CA ARG A 162 14.31 -0.29 10.66
C ARG A 162 15.25 -1.45 10.32
N ALA A 163 15.46 -2.34 11.30
CA ALA A 163 16.19 -3.57 11.07
C ALA A 163 15.38 -4.53 10.18
N ASN A 164 16.01 -5.10 9.18
CA ASN A 164 15.50 -6.19 8.36
C ASN A 164 16.68 -7.14 8.07
N PRO A 165 16.67 -8.36 8.60
CA PRO A 165 17.79 -9.31 8.48
C PRO A 165 17.87 -9.99 7.10
N ILE A 166 16.89 -9.72 6.22
CA ILE A 166 16.81 -10.40 4.92
C ILE A 166 17.77 -9.76 3.94
N ALA A 167 18.64 -10.59 3.35
CA ALA A 167 19.57 -10.14 2.32
C ALA A 167 18.82 -9.56 1.10
N GLY A 168 19.26 -8.39 0.63
CA GLY A 168 18.59 -7.69 -0.47
C GLY A 168 17.38 -6.87 -0.04
N ALA A 169 17.22 -6.63 1.28
CA ALA A 169 16.22 -5.69 1.76
C ALA A 169 16.47 -4.29 1.20
N LEU A 170 15.43 -3.69 0.64
CA LEU A 170 15.43 -2.38 0.01
C LEU A 170 14.37 -1.51 0.67
N TYR A 171 14.73 -0.26 0.96
CA TYR A 171 13.85 0.73 1.59
C TYR A 171 13.58 1.86 0.62
N MET A 172 12.33 2.25 0.50
CA MET A 172 11.94 3.28 -0.46
C MET A 172 10.98 4.29 0.17
N GLU A 173 11.01 5.52 -0.34
CA GLU A 173 10.14 6.62 0.09
C GLU A 173 9.56 7.36 -1.11
N LEU A 174 8.30 7.75 -1.00
CA LEU A 174 7.59 8.64 -1.92
C LEU A 174 7.18 9.90 -1.17
N SER A 175 7.48 11.08 -1.75
CA SER A 175 6.84 12.34 -1.35
C SER A 175 5.40 12.36 -1.90
N LEU A 176 4.42 12.58 -1.03
CA LEU A 176 2.98 12.52 -1.32
C LEU A 176 2.41 13.84 -1.84
#